data_768ee3a3385adee662cb67dc309c9c2d
#
_entry.id   768ee3a3385adee662cb67dc309c9c2d
#
_cell.length_a   1.000
_cell.length_b   1.000
_cell.length_c   1.000
_cell.angle_alpha   90.00
_cell.angle_beta   90.00
_cell.angle_gamma   90.00
#
_symmetry.space_group_name_H-M   'P 1'
#
loop_
_entity.id
_entity.type
_entity.pdbx_description
1 polymer ?
#
loop_
_entity_poly.entity_id
_entity_poly.type
_entity_poly.pdbx_seq_one_letter_code
_entity_poly.pdbx_strand_id
1 'polypeptide(L)'
;MFTAIATLAFQTGGDAVISDIEKRFPFDAYPKGWFQVAYSREVDSDQVIGLHYFGRRLICYRGASGTPYVLDAYCPHLGADIAVGGTVSEDCIICPFHGWRFDGAGSNVEIPYAKTVNRTARLQAWPTVERAGAIFVWRAESSTEPEWELPKIPESEDAAFTFHAPESARWRFRSHPQEVFENTVDIAHFATVHGVSGFGDLDLETEGHRLRAIAEVTFQTPRGAVSGAVDSELYGMGLDVVRHRGLGRSCTLLTVTPIDGEFVDARYTFFVQTDPDSGEMTRMGLGFARDFCKQIEQDIPIWENKIYRDRPQLARGEGAITEFRAWARQSYEEAYA
;
A
#
# COMPACT_ATOMS: atom_id res chain seq x y z
N MET A 1 -22.20 -51.18 -5.16
CA MET A 1 -21.92 -50.58 -3.85
C MET A 1 -21.81 -49.09 -4.09
N PHE A 2 -22.94 -48.38 -4.02
CA PHE A 2 -23.02 -46.94 -4.32
C PHE A 2 -22.86 -46.16 -3.01
N THR A 3 -21.85 -45.33 -2.91
CA THR A 3 -21.63 -44.47 -1.76
C THR A 3 -22.38 -43.16 -1.98
N ALA A 4 -23.31 -42.85 -1.10
CA ALA A 4 -24.17 -41.69 -1.14
C ALA A 4 -23.37 -40.42 -0.88
N ILE A 5 -23.49 -39.43 -1.79
CA ILE A 5 -23.04 -38.07 -1.61
C ILE A 5 -24.11 -37.34 -0.78
N ALA A 6 -23.76 -36.94 0.43
CA ALA A 6 -24.61 -36.11 1.27
C ALA A 6 -24.64 -34.66 0.73
N THR A 7 -25.80 -34.29 0.20
CA THR A 7 -26.11 -32.91 -0.18
C THR A 7 -26.45 -32.14 1.10
N LEU A 8 -25.56 -31.26 1.52
CA LEU A 8 -25.84 -30.25 2.57
C LEU A 8 -26.79 -29.19 1.98
N ALA A 9 -28.06 -29.28 2.38
CA ALA A 9 -29.04 -28.26 2.10
C ALA A 9 -28.70 -27.00 2.93
N PHE A 10 -28.36 -25.90 2.26
CA PHE A 10 -28.36 -24.57 2.87
C PHE A 10 -29.81 -24.19 3.19
N GLN A 11 -30.16 -24.16 4.46
CA GLN A 11 -31.36 -23.50 4.92
C GLN A 11 -31.20 -21.99 4.69
N THR A 12 -32.04 -21.46 3.81
CA THR A 12 -32.33 -20.03 3.73
C THR A 12 -33.14 -19.64 4.96
N GLY A 13 -32.47 -19.33 6.04
CA GLY A 13 -33.04 -18.72 7.24
C GLY A 13 -32.85 -17.24 7.18
N GLY A 14 -33.97 -16.52 7.15
CA GLY A 14 -34.26 -15.12 7.43
C GLY A 14 -33.15 -14.08 7.36
N ASP A 15 -33.45 -12.96 6.71
CA ASP A 15 -32.77 -11.69 6.83
C ASP A 15 -32.53 -11.34 8.33
N ALA A 16 -31.47 -11.87 8.90
CA ALA A 16 -30.88 -11.28 10.07
C ALA A 16 -30.30 -9.95 9.56
N VAL A 17 -31.05 -8.87 9.76
CA VAL A 17 -30.51 -7.52 9.76
C VAL A 17 -29.23 -7.61 10.56
N ILE A 18 -28.06 -7.50 9.88
CA ILE A 18 -26.79 -7.24 10.50
C ILE A 18 -26.87 -5.76 10.91
N SER A 19 -27.77 -5.49 11.89
CA SER A 19 -27.77 -4.24 12.62
C SER A 19 -26.63 -4.34 13.61
N ASP A 20 -25.69 -3.41 13.49
CA ASP A 20 -24.70 -3.09 14.51
C ASP A 20 -23.60 -4.15 14.77
N ILE A 21 -22.99 -4.71 13.73
CA ILE A 21 -21.56 -4.89 13.83
C ILE A 21 -21.03 -3.46 13.91
N GLU A 22 -20.62 -3.02 15.12
CA GLU A 22 -19.91 -1.77 15.33
C GLU A 22 -18.88 -1.68 14.21
N LYS A 23 -19.00 -0.68 13.33
CA LYS A 23 -17.98 -0.44 12.31
C LYS A 23 -16.67 -0.30 13.08
N ARG A 24 -15.74 -1.23 12.89
CA ARG A 24 -14.45 -1.20 13.59
C ARG A 24 -13.71 0.09 13.31
N PHE A 25 -13.93 0.62 12.11
CA PHE A 25 -13.36 1.87 11.63
C PHE A 25 -14.48 2.76 11.10
N PRO A 26 -14.56 4.03 11.52
CA PRO A 26 -15.63 4.95 11.13
C PRO A 26 -15.42 5.56 9.73
N PHE A 27 -14.42 5.10 8.99
CA PHE A 27 -14.06 5.67 7.70
C PHE A 27 -15.01 5.13 6.62
N ASP A 28 -15.83 6.01 6.06
CA ASP A 28 -16.78 5.68 4.98
C ASP A 28 -16.13 5.77 3.59
N ALA A 29 -14.94 6.36 3.49
CA ALA A 29 -14.19 6.53 2.25
C ALA A 29 -12.76 5.97 2.40
N TYR A 30 -12.18 5.57 1.28
CA TYR A 30 -10.75 5.27 1.22
C TYR A 30 -9.95 6.58 1.26
N PRO A 31 -8.79 6.60 1.92
CA PRO A 31 -7.99 7.82 1.97
C PRO A 31 -7.49 8.25 0.59
N LYS A 32 -7.32 9.56 0.42
CA LYS A 32 -6.71 10.18 -0.75
C LYS A 32 -5.19 10.06 -0.68
N GLY A 33 -4.54 9.75 -1.80
CA GLY A 33 -3.09 9.69 -1.89
C GLY A 33 -2.53 8.71 -2.91
N TRP A 34 -1.22 8.49 -2.85
CA TRP A 34 -0.51 7.48 -3.62
C TRP A 34 -0.48 6.15 -2.91
N PHE A 35 -0.82 5.08 -3.62
CA PHE A 35 -0.88 3.71 -3.08
C PHE A 35 -0.16 2.74 -4.00
N GLN A 36 0.69 1.89 -3.46
CA GLN A 36 1.35 0.83 -4.21
C GLN A 36 0.35 -0.27 -4.56
N VAL A 37 0.27 -0.63 -5.83
CA VAL A 37 -0.63 -1.69 -6.33
C VAL A 37 0.11 -2.92 -6.86
N ALA A 38 1.37 -2.76 -7.28
CA ALA A 38 2.20 -3.87 -7.73
C ALA A 38 3.69 -3.56 -7.48
N TYR A 39 4.54 -4.57 -7.56
CA TYR A 39 5.96 -4.36 -7.84
C TYR A 39 6.19 -4.31 -9.35
N SER A 40 7.19 -3.54 -9.80
CA SER A 40 7.57 -3.44 -11.22
C SER A 40 7.80 -4.81 -11.86
N ARG A 41 8.41 -5.73 -11.11
CA ARG A 41 8.72 -7.10 -11.55
C ARG A 41 7.50 -8.02 -11.68
N GLU A 42 6.33 -7.62 -11.15
CA GLU A 42 5.09 -8.38 -11.24
C GLU A 42 4.34 -8.11 -12.55
N VAL A 43 4.80 -7.11 -13.34
CA VAL A 43 4.14 -6.67 -14.58
C VAL A 43 5.15 -6.68 -15.72
N ASP A 44 5.33 -7.85 -16.32
CA ASP A 44 6.18 -8.01 -17.51
C ASP A 44 5.53 -7.35 -18.74
N SER A 45 6.34 -7.12 -19.78
CA SER A 45 5.84 -6.68 -21.09
C SER A 45 4.83 -7.68 -21.62
N ASP A 46 3.79 -7.18 -22.27
CA ASP A 46 2.68 -7.95 -22.86
C ASP A 46 1.80 -8.74 -21.86
N GLN A 47 2.04 -8.57 -20.56
CA GLN A 47 1.23 -9.18 -19.51
C GLN A 47 0.17 -8.24 -18.97
N VAL A 48 -1.03 -8.78 -18.71
CA VAL A 48 -2.12 -8.11 -18.01
C VAL A 48 -2.32 -8.82 -16.68
N ILE A 49 -2.19 -8.10 -15.58
CA ILE A 49 -2.49 -8.63 -14.25
C ILE A 49 -3.77 -8.01 -13.70
N GLY A 50 -4.58 -8.85 -13.05
CA GLY A 50 -5.77 -8.39 -12.34
C GLY A 50 -5.44 -8.01 -10.91
N LEU A 51 -5.94 -6.86 -10.47
CA LEU A 51 -5.76 -6.32 -9.12
C LEU A 51 -7.12 -6.13 -8.45
N HIS A 52 -7.12 -6.08 -7.12
CA HIS A 52 -8.31 -5.73 -6.35
C HIS A 52 -7.91 -4.77 -5.23
N TYR A 53 -8.23 -3.48 -5.41
CA TYR A 53 -7.97 -2.43 -4.43
C TYR A 53 -9.11 -1.42 -4.41
N PHE A 54 -9.29 -0.76 -3.29
CA PHE A 54 -10.34 0.24 -3.07
C PHE A 54 -11.75 -0.28 -3.38
N GLY A 55 -12.01 -1.57 -3.09
CA GLY A 55 -13.25 -2.25 -3.42
C GLY A 55 -13.53 -2.40 -4.92
N ARG A 56 -12.52 -2.19 -5.77
CA ARG A 56 -12.63 -2.22 -7.24
C ARG A 56 -11.75 -3.30 -7.85
N ARG A 57 -12.23 -3.84 -8.94
CA ARG A 57 -11.44 -4.71 -9.82
C ARG A 57 -10.68 -3.83 -10.81
N LEU A 58 -9.35 -3.92 -10.81
CA LEU A 58 -8.45 -3.16 -11.67
C LEU A 58 -7.62 -4.11 -12.54
N ILE A 59 -7.06 -3.56 -13.62
CA ILE A 59 -5.99 -4.19 -14.40
C ILE A 59 -4.75 -3.33 -14.33
N CYS A 60 -3.60 -3.98 -14.29
CA CYS A 60 -2.31 -3.34 -14.56
C CYS A 60 -1.63 -4.06 -15.72
N TYR A 61 -1.08 -3.30 -16.64
CA TYR A 61 -0.32 -3.85 -17.78
C TYR A 61 0.83 -2.91 -18.13
N ARG A 62 1.82 -3.45 -18.83
CA ARG A 62 2.95 -2.67 -19.33
C ARG A 62 2.88 -2.62 -20.85
N GLY A 63 2.82 -1.41 -21.39
CA GLY A 63 2.83 -1.17 -22.84
C GLY A 63 4.22 -1.36 -23.46
N ALA A 64 4.29 -1.32 -24.77
CA ALA A 64 5.54 -1.45 -25.53
C ALA A 64 6.54 -0.32 -25.25
N SER A 65 6.06 0.86 -24.83
CA SER A 65 6.91 1.96 -24.33
C SER A 65 7.63 1.64 -23.03
N GLY A 66 7.26 0.55 -22.33
CA GLY A 66 7.72 0.21 -21.00
C GLY A 66 6.93 0.90 -19.88
N THR A 67 5.96 1.75 -20.22
CA THR A 67 5.13 2.47 -19.26
C THR A 67 4.07 1.54 -18.65
N PRO A 68 3.93 1.46 -17.32
CA PRO A 68 2.81 0.78 -16.69
C PRO A 68 1.54 1.64 -16.73
N TYR A 69 0.41 0.99 -16.94
CA TYR A 69 -0.91 1.60 -16.93
C TYR A 69 -1.82 0.84 -15.97
N VAL A 70 -2.64 1.56 -15.22
CA VAL A 70 -3.67 0.97 -14.35
C VAL A 70 -5.03 1.52 -14.73
N LEU A 71 -5.96 0.62 -15.06
CA LEU A 71 -7.32 0.94 -15.49
C LEU A 71 -8.33 0.12 -14.68
N ASP A 72 -9.61 0.55 -14.64
CA ASP A 72 -10.70 -0.31 -14.19
C ASP A 72 -10.79 -1.55 -15.11
N ALA A 73 -11.07 -2.71 -14.54
CA ALA A 73 -10.97 -3.99 -15.27
C ALA A 73 -12.13 -4.28 -16.20
N TYR A 74 -13.33 -3.74 -15.93
CA TYR A 74 -14.54 -4.14 -16.66
C TYR A 74 -14.75 -3.31 -17.93
N CYS A 75 -14.73 -4.00 -19.07
CA CYS A 75 -14.96 -3.38 -20.37
C CYS A 75 -16.34 -2.70 -20.44
N PRO A 76 -16.39 -1.39 -20.78
CA PRO A 76 -17.65 -0.63 -20.80
C PRO A 76 -18.65 -1.10 -21.86
N HIS A 77 -18.25 -1.97 -22.78
CA HIS A 77 -19.15 -2.53 -23.80
C HIS A 77 -20.20 -3.46 -23.17
N LEU A 78 -19.78 -4.60 -22.62
CA LEU A 78 -20.67 -5.59 -22.00
C LEU A 78 -20.11 -6.21 -20.71
N GLY A 79 -19.21 -5.51 -20.02
CA GLY A 79 -18.75 -5.87 -18.69
C GLY A 79 -17.75 -7.03 -18.59
N ALA A 80 -17.07 -7.39 -19.68
CA ALA A 80 -16.02 -8.42 -19.61
C ALA A 80 -14.86 -7.96 -18.71
N ASP A 81 -14.38 -8.82 -17.81
CA ASP A 81 -13.16 -8.60 -17.04
C ASP A 81 -11.94 -8.77 -17.98
N ILE A 82 -11.27 -7.66 -18.28
CA ILE A 82 -10.12 -7.64 -19.17
C ILE A 82 -8.92 -8.37 -18.58
N ALA A 83 -8.83 -8.50 -17.24
CA ALA A 83 -7.79 -9.30 -16.60
C ALA A 83 -7.84 -10.78 -17.01
N VAL A 84 -8.97 -11.26 -17.51
CA VAL A 84 -9.19 -12.65 -17.91
C VAL A 84 -9.11 -12.78 -19.43
N GLY A 85 -7.90 -12.91 -19.94
CA GLY A 85 -7.64 -13.12 -21.37
C GLY A 85 -7.49 -11.84 -22.21
N GLY A 86 -7.46 -10.67 -21.60
CA GLY A 86 -7.06 -9.43 -22.28
C GLY A 86 -5.61 -9.51 -22.75
N THR A 87 -5.29 -8.82 -23.83
CA THR A 87 -3.94 -8.79 -24.41
C THR A 87 -3.47 -7.36 -24.60
N VAL A 88 -2.16 -7.18 -24.56
CA VAL A 88 -1.52 -5.88 -24.79
C VAL A 88 -1.08 -5.79 -26.26
N SER A 89 -1.24 -4.64 -26.88
CA SER A 89 -0.71 -4.35 -28.21
C SER A 89 -0.28 -2.89 -28.25
N GLU A 90 1.01 -2.64 -28.48
CA GLU A 90 1.64 -1.34 -28.28
C GLU A 90 1.40 -0.85 -26.84
N ASP A 91 0.89 0.36 -26.64
CA ASP A 91 0.52 0.90 -25.33
C ASP A 91 -0.99 0.75 -25.02
N CYS A 92 -1.68 -0.16 -25.71
CA CYS A 92 -3.12 -0.36 -25.57
C CYS A 92 -3.45 -1.72 -25.01
N ILE A 93 -4.60 -1.80 -24.33
CA ILE A 93 -5.21 -3.03 -23.85
C ILE A 93 -6.37 -3.45 -24.74
N ILE A 94 -6.48 -4.74 -25.05
CA ILE A 94 -7.51 -5.32 -25.90
C ILE A 94 -8.45 -6.18 -25.05
N CYS A 95 -9.74 -5.89 -25.11
CA CYS A 95 -10.77 -6.67 -24.42
C CYS A 95 -10.91 -8.05 -25.07
N PRO A 96 -10.89 -9.16 -24.29
CA PRO A 96 -10.92 -10.51 -24.84
C PRO A 96 -12.26 -10.89 -25.47
N PHE A 97 -13.35 -10.15 -25.16
CA PHE A 97 -14.69 -10.54 -25.60
C PHE A 97 -14.97 -10.12 -27.05
N HIS A 98 -14.73 -8.84 -27.40
CA HIS A 98 -15.04 -8.32 -28.74
C HIS A 98 -13.89 -7.56 -29.40
N GLY A 99 -12.68 -7.63 -28.83
CA GLY A 99 -11.50 -6.99 -29.39
C GLY A 99 -11.48 -5.47 -29.30
N TRP A 100 -12.35 -4.85 -28.47
CA TRP A 100 -12.29 -3.40 -28.27
C TRP A 100 -10.94 -3.02 -27.66
N ARG A 101 -10.31 -2.00 -28.24
CA ARG A 101 -8.98 -1.54 -27.85
C ARG A 101 -9.08 -0.21 -27.13
N PHE A 102 -8.37 -0.12 -26.02
CA PHE A 102 -8.31 1.08 -25.17
C PHE A 102 -6.88 1.51 -24.97
N ASP A 103 -6.61 2.82 -25.05
CA ASP A 103 -5.31 3.39 -24.73
C ASP A 103 -5.05 3.46 -23.21
N GLY A 104 -3.83 3.89 -22.84
CA GLY A 104 -3.44 4.05 -21.43
C GLY A 104 -4.25 5.11 -20.66
N ALA A 105 -4.95 6.01 -21.36
CA ALA A 105 -5.90 6.96 -20.80
C ALA A 105 -7.33 6.39 -20.68
N GLY A 106 -7.52 5.11 -21.03
CA GLY A 106 -8.80 4.41 -21.02
C GLY A 106 -9.75 4.76 -22.14
N SER A 107 -9.33 5.51 -23.16
CA SER A 107 -10.17 5.88 -24.30
C SER A 107 -10.28 4.73 -25.29
N ASN A 108 -11.50 4.47 -25.82
CA ASN A 108 -11.67 3.51 -26.91
C ASN A 108 -11.04 4.05 -28.19
N VAL A 109 -10.05 3.34 -28.71
CA VAL A 109 -9.27 3.73 -29.90
C VAL A 109 -9.56 2.86 -31.13
N GLU A 110 -10.13 1.66 -30.93
CA GLU A 110 -10.49 0.76 -32.02
C GLU A 110 -11.65 -0.18 -31.64
N ILE A 111 -12.52 -0.44 -32.61
CA ILE A 111 -13.56 -1.48 -32.59
C ILE A 111 -13.43 -2.29 -33.87
N PRO A 112 -12.95 -3.55 -33.85
CA PRO A 112 -12.54 -4.29 -35.04
C PRO A 112 -13.63 -4.45 -36.11
N TYR A 113 -14.88 -4.45 -35.72
CA TYR A 113 -16.03 -4.65 -36.61
C TYR A 113 -16.82 -3.36 -36.90
N ALA A 114 -16.37 -2.21 -36.41
CA ALA A 114 -17.05 -0.93 -36.60
C ALA A 114 -16.17 0.04 -37.40
N LYS A 115 -16.82 0.95 -38.15
CA LYS A 115 -16.12 1.99 -38.90
C LYS A 115 -15.62 3.16 -38.04
N THR A 116 -16.17 3.29 -36.82
CA THR A 116 -15.87 4.39 -35.91
C THR A 116 -15.74 3.87 -34.48
N VAL A 117 -14.89 4.53 -33.72
CA VAL A 117 -14.74 4.27 -32.27
C VAL A 117 -15.93 4.82 -31.48
N ASN A 118 -16.20 4.28 -30.30
CA ASN A 118 -17.16 4.82 -29.37
C ASN A 118 -16.45 5.77 -28.39
N ARG A 119 -16.56 7.08 -28.64
CA ARG A 119 -15.86 8.10 -27.85
C ARG A 119 -16.40 8.26 -26.41
N THR A 120 -17.58 7.74 -26.12
CA THR A 120 -18.17 7.76 -24.78
C THR A 120 -17.81 6.53 -23.96
N ALA A 121 -17.34 5.47 -24.62
CA ALA A 121 -16.88 4.25 -23.94
C ALA A 121 -15.44 4.44 -23.43
N ARG A 122 -15.31 4.50 -22.12
CA ARG A 122 -14.01 4.68 -21.44
C ARG A 122 -13.85 3.71 -20.29
N LEU A 123 -12.65 3.22 -20.11
CA LEU A 123 -12.19 2.66 -18.85
C LEU A 123 -11.72 3.81 -17.96
N GLN A 124 -12.01 3.76 -16.68
CA GLN A 124 -11.40 4.71 -15.74
C GLN A 124 -9.90 4.43 -15.70
N ALA A 125 -9.10 5.44 -16.06
CA ALA A 125 -7.65 5.40 -15.89
C ALA A 125 -7.27 5.98 -14.51
N TRP A 126 -6.28 5.35 -13.89
CA TRP A 126 -5.71 5.78 -12.62
C TRP A 126 -4.36 6.43 -12.89
N PRO A 127 -4.10 7.68 -12.43
CA PRO A 127 -2.77 8.25 -12.53
C PRO A 127 -1.75 7.29 -11.93
N THR A 128 -0.78 6.89 -12.74
CA THR A 128 0.16 5.79 -12.40
C THR A 128 1.58 6.30 -12.47
N VAL A 129 2.38 5.97 -11.45
CA VAL A 129 3.81 6.26 -11.37
C VAL A 129 4.57 5.00 -10.99
N GLU A 130 5.62 4.69 -11.74
CA GLU A 130 6.59 3.66 -11.37
C GLU A 130 7.79 4.32 -10.69
N ARG A 131 8.09 3.89 -9.46
CA ARG A 131 9.22 4.43 -8.68
C ARG A 131 9.73 3.41 -7.67
N ALA A 132 11.03 3.40 -7.47
CA ALA A 132 11.68 2.56 -6.47
C ALA A 132 11.32 1.06 -6.58
N GLY A 133 11.13 0.56 -7.82
CA GLY A 133 10.78 -0.83 -8.10
C GLY A 133 9.32 -1.20 -7.84
N ALA A 134 8.45 -0.21 -7.68
CA ALA A 134 7.02 -0.39 -7.43
C ALA A 134 6.14 0.50 -8.32
N ILE A 135 4.92 0.06 -8.55
CA ILE A 135 3.88 0.77 -9.31
C ILE A 135 2.87 1.33 -8.32
N PHE A 136 2.69 2.64 -8.36
CA PHE A 136 1.76 3.39 -7.52
C PHE A 136 0.64 3.98 -8.36
N VAL A 137 -0.54 4.07 -7.76
CA VAL A 137 -1.67 4.80 -8.31
C VAL A 137 -2.08 5.93 -7.38
N TRP A 138 -2.54 7.03 -7.98
CA TRP A 138 -3.22 8.08 -7.25
C TRP A 138 -4.69 7.73 -7.05
N ARG A 139 -5.14 7.82 -5.82
CA ARG A 139 -6.55 7.65 -5.47
C ARG A 139 -7.09 8.94 -4.86
N ALA A 140 -8.20 9.44 -5.41
CA ALA A 140 -9.05 10.47 -4.81
C ALA A 140 -10.51 10.20 -5.17
N GLU A 141 -11.46 10.77 -4.45
CA GLU A 141 -12.90 10.59 -4.72
C GLU A 141 -13.35 11.47 -5.89
N SER A 142 -13.00 12.75 -5.83
CA SER A 142 -13.49 13.80 -6.74
C SER A 142 -12.50 14.23 -7.81
N SER A 143 -11.19 13.92 -7.64
CA SER A 143 -10.14 14.36 -8.56
C SER A 143 -9.36 13.18 -9.13
N THR A 144 -9.19 13.19 -10.46
CA THR A 144 -8.32 12.23 -11.15
C THR A 144 -6.87 12.72 -11.23
N GLU A 145 -6.60 13.99 -10.92
CA GLU A 145 -5.26 14.55 -10.96
C GLU A 145 -4.60 14.51 -9.58
N PRO A 146 -3.34 14.05 -9.49
CA PRO A 146 -2.60 14.05 -8.23
C PRO A 146 -2.38 15.45 -7.68
N GLU A 147 -2.66 15.65 -6.39
CA GLU A 147 -2.43 16.93 -5.70
C GLU A 147 -0.96 17.12 -5.28
N TRP A 148 -0.19 16.04 -5.23
CA TRP A 148 1.25 16.06 -4.97
C TRP A 148 1.97 14.95 -5.73
N GLU A 149 3.24 15.13 -5.95
CA GLU A 149 4.09 14.10 -6.57
C GLU A 149 4.49 13.02 -5.57
N LEU A 150 4.53 11.76 -6.04
CA LEU A 150 5.12 10.67 -5.26
C LEU A 150 6.57 11.03 -4.88
N PRO A 151 6.99 10.89 -3.61
CA PRO A 151 8.32 11.30 -3.19
C PRO A 151 9.42 10.54 -3.93
N LYS A 152 10.56 11.21 -4.15
CA LYS A 152 11.76 10.53 -4.62
C LYS A 152 12.35 9.69 -3.50
N ILE A 153 12.88 8.54 -3.86
CA ILE A 153 13.58 7.62 -2.96
C ILE A 153 15.03 7.52 -3.43
N PRO A 154 15.91 8.43 -2.99
CA PRO A 154 17.30 8.49 -3.47
C PRO A 154 18.04 7.16 -3.33
N GLU A 155 17.72 6.40 -2.29
CA GLU A 155 18.32 5.10 -2.02
C GLU A 155 18.02 4.07 -3.13
N SER A 156 16.97 4.28 -3.92
CA SER A 156 16.65 3.40 -5.06
C SER A 156 17.57 3.61 -6.27
N GLU A 157 18.24 4.74 -6.33
CA GLU A 157 19.16 5.15 -7.42
C GLU A 157 20.62 5.12 -6.96
N ASP A 158 20.90 4.92 -5.68
CA ASP A 158 22.23 4.91 -5.09
C ASP A 158 22.81 3.48 -5.10
N ALA A 159 23.92 3.29 -5.81
CA ALA A 159 24.64 2.01 -5.88
C ALA A 159 25.15 1.48 -4.52
N ALA A 160 25.17 2.34 -3.48
CA ALA A 160 25.47 1.91 -2.12
C ALA A 160 24.33 1.12 -1.46
N PHE A 161 23.16 1.00 -2.13
CA PHE A 161 22.01 0.25 -1.64
C PHE A 161 21.55 -0.78 -2.66
N THR A 162 21.08 -1.91 -2.16
CA THR A 162 20.45 -2.96 -2.95
C THR A 162 18.96 -3.05 -2.62
N PHE A 163 18.14 -3.10 -3.66
CA PHE A 163 16.71 -3.34 -3.54
C PHE A 163 16.43 -4.75 -3.02
N HIS A 164 15.61 -4.85 -1.98
CA HIS A 164 15.18 -6.11 -1.39
C HIS A 164 13.71 -6.05 -1.00
N ALA A 165 12.88 -6.79 -1.72
CA ALA A 165 11.45 -6.92 -1.46
C ALA A 165 11.08 -8.41 -1.52
N PRO A 166 11.31 -9.17 -0.42
CA PRO A 166 10.96 -10.58 -0.37
C PRO A 166 9.44 -10.76 -0.34
N GLU A 167 8.95 -11.86 -0.92
CA GLU A 167 7.51 -12.18 -0.90
C GLU A 167 6.97 -12.32 0.53
N SER A 168 7.81 -12.77 1.47
CA SER A 168 7.49 -12.82 2.90
C SER A 168 7.31 -11.45 3.57
N ALA A 169 7.59 -10.36 2.88
CA ALA A 169 7.36 -8.99 3.35
C ALA A 169 6.09 -8.37 2.74
N ARG A 170 5.09 -9.19 2.51
CA ARG A 170 3.75 -8.79 2.07
C ARG A 170 2.69 -9.49 2.92
N TRP A 171 1.75 -8.72 3.45
CA TRP A 171 0.69 -9.22 4.33
C TRP A 171 -0.65 -8.66 3.91
N ARG A 172 -1.67 -9.50 4.02
CA ARG A 172 -3.06 -9.09 3.92
C ARG A 172 -3.73 -9.37 5.27
N PHE A 173 -4.28 -8.34 5.88
CA PHE A 173 -4.94 -8.45 7.18
C PHE A 173 -6.07 -7.44 7.33
N ARG A 174 -6.91 -7.65 8.34
CA ARG A 174 -8.04 -6.77 8.64
C ARG A 174 -7.57 -5.55 9.41
N SER A 175 -7.48 -4.41 8.74
CA SER A 175 -7.14 -3.13 9.33
C SER A 175 -7.49 -1.99 8.37
N HIS A 176 -7.11 -0.79 8.75
CA HIS A 176 -7.21 0.42 7.96
C HIS A 176 -5.82 1.10 7.89
N PRO A 177 -5.45 1.78 6.78
CA PRO A 177 -4.13 2.41 6.67
C PRO A 177 -3.80 3.35 7.83
N GLN A 178 -4.75 4.15 8.30
CA GLN A 178 -4.54 5.05 9.43
C GLN A 178 -4.16 4.31 10.71
N GLU A 179 -4.75 3.16 10.97
CA GLU A 179 -4.44 2.34 12.16
C GLU A 179 -3.02 1.78 12.10
N VAL A 180 -2.57 1.40 10.90
CA VAL A 180 -1.20 0.92 10.69
C VAL A 180 -0.20 2.04 10.86
N PHE A 181 -0.44 3.20 10.24
CA PHE A 181 0.48 4.33 10.32
C PHE A 181 0.43 5.09 11.65
N GLU A 182 -0.61 4.92 12.46
CA GLU A 182 -0.63 5.45 13.84
C GLU A 182 0.53 4.90 14.68
N ASN A 183 1.01 3.68 14.38
CA ASN A 183 2.18 3.09 15.04
C ASN A 183 3.47 3.90 14.83
N THR A 184 3.58 4.68 13.75
CA THR A 184 4.74 5.56 13.50
C THR A 184 4.94 6.60 14.61
N VAL A 185 3.86 7.02 15.26
CA VAL A 185 3.87 8.03 16.33
C VAL A 185 3.62 7.45 17.72
N ASP A 186 3.30 6.18 17.83
CA ASP A 186 3.10 5.47 19.10
C ASP A 186 4.42 4.83 19.55
N ILE A 187 5.26 5.61 20.25
CA ILE A 187 6.54 5.10 20.77
C ILE A 187 6.34 4.05 21.89
N ALA A 188 5.25 4.13 22.62
CA ALA A 188 5.02 3.28 23.79
C ALA A 188 4.88 1.79 23.44
N HIS A 189 4.28 1.46 22.30
CA HIS A 189 4.07 0.08 21.90
C HIS A 189 5.39 -0.67 21.61
N PHE A 190 6.46 0.03 21.18
CA PHE A 190 7.74 -0.61 20.83
C PHE A 190 8.31 -1.43 21.99
N ALA A 191 8.22 -0.91 23.20
CA ALA A 191 8.73 -1.64 24.38
C ALA A 191 7.86 -2.87 24.71
N THR A 192 6.55 -2.73 24.59
CA THR A 192 5.60 -3.77 25.01
C THR A 192 5.41 -4.86 23.96
N VAL A 193 5.30 -4.48 22.69
CA VAL A 193 4.99 -5.40 21.57
C VAL A 193 6.28 -5.99 21.00
N HIS A 194 7.28 -5.13 20.75
CA HIS A 194 8.51 -5.55 20.05
C HIS A 194 9.68 -5.82 21.00
N GLY A 195 9.56 -5.46 22.29
CA GLY A 195 10.66 -5.56 23.25
C GLY A 195 11.82 -4.61 22.94
N VAL A 196 11.56 -3.57 22.15
CA VAL A 196 12.54 -2.55 21.78
C VAL A 196 12.40 -1.36 22.72
N SER A 197 13.47 -1.02 23.43
CA SER A 197 13.54 0.12 24.34
C SER A 197 14.66 1.06 23.91
N GLY A 198 14.69 2.25 24.50
CA GLY A 198 15.76 3.22 24.25
C GLY A 198 15.39 4.27 23.21
N PHE A 199 14.10 4.39 22.88
CA PHE A 199 13.60 5.54 22.14
C PHE A 199 13.59 6.77 23.03
N GLY A 200 14.09 7.89 22.50
CA GLY A 200 13.94 9.22 23.08
C GLY A 200 12.57 9.83 22.78
N ASP A 201 12.47 11.13 23.02
CA ASP A 201 11.29 11.91 22.64
C ASP A 201 11.10 11.89 21.12
N LEU A 202 9.85 11.88 20.69
CA LEU A 202 9.47 11.98 19.29
C LEU A 202 9.38 13.46 18.88
N ASP A 203 10.15 13.84 17.89
CA ASP A 203 10.01 15.11 17.20
C ASP A 203 9.10 14.95 15.99
N LEU A 204 7.99 15.70 15.96
CA LEU A 204 6.92 15.55 14.97
C LEU A 204 6.73 16.85 14.20
N GLU A 205 6.82 16.76 12.88
CA GLU A 205 6.60 17.87 11.95
C GLU A 205 5.53 17.50 10.93
N THR A 206 4.58 18.40 10.66
CA THR A 206 3.56 18.21 9.61
C THR A 206 3.59 19.34 8.59
N GLU A 207 3.58 18.98 7.30
CA GLU A 207 3.54 19.93 6.19
C GLU A 207 2.67 19.37 5.06
N GLY A 208 1.43 19.87 4.94
CA GLY A 208 0.47 19.36 3.96
C GLY A 208 0.29 17.85 4.09
N HIS A 209 0.50 17.13 2.99
CA HIS A 209 0.38 15.66 2.92
C HIS A 209 1.54 14.90 3.57
N ARG A 210 2.57 15.57 4.05
CA ARG A 210 3.75 14.98 4.69
C ARG A 210 3.67 15.14 6.20
N LEU A 211 3.95 14.04 6.92
CA LEU A 211 4.23 14.01 8.35
C LEU A 211 5.60 13.39 8.54
N ARG A 212 6.46 14.04 9.29
CA ARG A 212 7.77 13.51 9.64
C ARG A 212 7.87 13.30 11.14
N ALA A 213 8.33 12.11 11.52
CA ALA A 213 8.52 11.70 12.91
C ALA A 213 9.98 11.24 13.09
N ILE A 214 10.70 11.91 13.98
CA ILE A 214 12.10 11.57 14.26
C ILE A 214 12.22 11.18 15.72
N ALA A 215 12.81 10.03 15.98
CA ALA A 215 13.17 9.60 17.32
C ALA A 215 14.64 9.19 17.36
N GLU A 216 15.37 9.67 18.36
CA GLU A 216 16.66 9.09 18.69
C GLU A 216 16.44 7.72 19.34
N VAL A 217 17.32 6.76 19.05
CA VAL A 217 17.24 5.41 19.59
C VAL A 217 18.62 4.93 20.04
N THR A 218 18.66 4.26 21.15
CA THR A 218 19.87 3.61 21.65
C THR A 218 19.79 2.12 21.45
N PHE A 219 20.55 1.61 20.47
CA PHE A 219 20.64 0.18 20.19
C PHE A 219 21.60 -0.50 21.17
N GLN A 220 21.12 -1.54 21.84
CA GLN A 220 21.99 -2.38 22.68
C GLN A 220 22.64 -3.46 21.81
N THR A 221 23.96 -3.48 21.77
CA THR A 221 24.72 -4.47 21.02
C THR A 221 25.67 -5.24 21.94
N PRO A 222 26.17 -6.42 21.54
CA PRO A 222 27.20 -7.16 22.29
C PRO A 222 28.49 -6.37 22.52
N ARG A 223 28.71 -5.29 21.75
CA ARG A 223 29.88 -4.41 21.84
C ARG A 223 29.63 -3.10 22.61
N GLY A 224 28.44 -2.94 23.19
CA GLY A 224 27.99 -1.76 23.90
C GLY A 224 26.83 -1.04 23.23
N ALA A 225 26.39 0.06 23.83
CA ALA A 225 25.31 0.89 23.32
C ALA A 225 25.79 1.70 22.10
N VAL A 226 24.94 1.77 21.07
CA VAL A 226 25.16 2.58 19.86
C VAL A 226 23.98 3.53 19.70
N SER A 227 24.24 4.83 19.66
CA SER A 227 23.23 5.83 19.36
C SER A 227 22.89 5.84 17.87
N GLY A 228 21.62 6.02 17.58
CA GLY A 228 21.11 6.14 16.22
C GLY A 228 19.81 6.94 16.19
N ALA A 229 19.16 6.96 15.06
CA ALA A 229 17.87 7.61 14.88
C ALA A 229 17.01 6.84 13.89
N VAL A 230 15.71 6.90 14.13
CA VAL A 230 14.65 6.51 13.19
C VAL A 230 14.00 7.78 12.68
N ASP A 231 14.00 7.97 11.38
CA ASP A 231 13.45 9.13 10.69
C ASP A 231 12.38 8.61 9.72
N SER A 232 11.12 8.78 10.08
CA SER A 232 9.95 8.29 9.36
C SER A 232 9.25 9.44 8.69
N GLU A 233 8.97 9.30 7.41
CA GLU A 233 8.28 10.29 6.59
C GLU A 233 7.04 9.65 5.95
N LEU A 234 5.87 9.94 6.51
CA LEU A 234 4.57 9.57 5.93
C LEU A 234 4.18 10.52 4.80
N TYR A 235 3.72 9.95 3.69
CA TYR A 235 3.18 10.68 2.54
C TYR A 235 1.72 10.26 2.32
N GLY A 236 0.80 11.01 2.90
CA GLY A 236 -0.61 10.60 3.03
C GLY A 236 -0.75 9.30 3.81
N MET A 237 -1.80 8.53 3.48
CA MET A 237 -2.12 7.26 4.14
C MET A 237 -1.69 6.03 3.32
N GLY A 238 -0.73 6.16 2.41
CA GLY A 238 -0.33 5.04 1.56
C GLY A 238 1.14 4.64 1.62
N LEU A 239 2.01 5.53 2.12
CA LEU A 239 3.47 5.33 2.10
C LEU A 239 4.14 5.94 3.33
N ASP A 240 4.97 5.15 4.00
CA ASP A 240 5.95 5.58 4.99
C ASP A 240 7.37 5.26 4.50
N VAL A 241 8.25 6.25 4.52
CA VAL A 241 9.67 6.13 4.17
C VAL A 241 10.48 6.22 5.43
N VAL A 242 10.95 5.10 5.94
CA VAL A 242 11.66 4.99 7.21
C VAL A 242 13.15 4.87 6.97
N ARG A 243 13.94 5.82 7.46
CA ARG A 243 15.40 5.82 7.38
C ARG A 243 16.02 5.59 8.73
N HIS A 244 16.94 4.66 8.79
CA HIS A 244 17.65 4.31 10.01
C HIS A 244 19.10 4.74 9.94
N ARG A 245 19.60 5.27 11.06
CA ARG A 245 21.00 5.66 11.25
C ARG A 245 21.52 5.07 12.56
N GLY A 246 22.80 4.76 12.59
CA GLY A 246 23.48 4.24 13.79
C GLY A 246 24.17 2.91 13.53
N LEU A 247 23.46 1.79 13.57
CA LEU A 247 24.02 0.45 13.30
C LEU A 247 24.30 0.17 11.82
N GLY A 248 24.05 1.11 10.96
CA GLY A 248 24.15 1.05 9.52
C GLY A 248 23.18 2.06 8.92
N ARG A 249 23.14 2.11 7.60
CA ARG A 249 22.18 2.92 6.86
C ARG A 249 21.21 1.99 6.15
N SER A 250 19.93 2.21 6.32
CA SER A 250 18.89 1.53 5.56
C SER A 250 17.72 2.48 5.30
N CYS A 251 17.02 2.24 4.21
CA CYS A 251 15.74 2.85 3.93
C CYS A 251 14.71 1.75 3.75
N THR A 252 13.58 1.89 4.40
CA THR A 252 12.46 0.97 4.32
C THR A 252 11.25 1.72 3.83
N LEU A 253 10.56 1.19 2.85
CA LEU A 253 9.24 1.67 2.46
C LEU A 253 8.21 0.73 3.06
N LEU A 254 7.32 1.25 3.89
CA LEU A 254 6.08 0.59 4.26
C LEU A 254 4.96 1.19 3.41
N THR A 255 4.32 0.36 2.60
CA THR A 255 3.13 0.75 1.85
C THR A 255 1.92 0.00 2.35
N VAL A 256 0.80 0.70 2.49
CA VAL A 256 -0.46 0.13 2.99
C VAL A 256 -1.57 0.55 2.04
N THR A 257 -2.08 -0.41 1.26
CA THR A 257 -3.10 -0.18 0.25
C THR A 257 -4.42 -0.82 0.67
N PRO A 258 -5.54 -0.08 0.75
CA PRO A 258 -6.85 -0.67 1.00
C PRO A 258 -7.24 -1.65 -0.08
N ILE A 259 -7.57 -2.89 0.28
CA ILE A 259 -8.17 -3.87 -0.63
C ILE A 259 -9.67 -3.56 -0.75
N ASP A 260 -10.32 -3.43 0.39
CA ASP A 260 -11.73 -3.09 0.54
C ASP A 260 -11.96 -2.32 1.86
N GLY A 261 -13.18 -2.21 2.34
CA GLY A 261 -13.52 -1.51 3.58
C GLY A 261 -13.00 -2.18 4.87
N GLU A 262 -12.44 -3.41 4.78
CA GLU A 262 -12.00 -4.19 5.94
C GLU A 262 -10.54 -4.62 5.87
N PHE A 263 -10.00 -4.85 4.67
CA PHE A 263 -8.67 -5.43 4.47
C PHE A 263 -7.70 -4.45 3.83
N VAL A 264 -6.46 -4.57 4.25
CA VAL A 264 -5.31 -3.87 3.64
C VAL A 264 -4.29 -4.86 3.09
N ASP A 265 -3.54 -4.43 2.08
CA ASP A 265 -2.32 -5.05 1.56
C ASP A 265 -1.14 -4.20 2.04
N ALA A 266 -0.37 -4.70 3.00
CA ALA A 266 0.82 -4.04 3.51
C ALA A 266 2.07 -4.69 2.94
N ARG A 267 3.05 -3.87 2.53
CA ARG A 267 4.31 -4.35 1.95
C ARG A 267 5.48 -3.59 2.51
N TYR A 268 6.56 -4.32 2.82
CA TYR A 268 7.87 -3.73 3.04
C TYR A 268 8.76 -3.89 1.81
N THR A 269 9.38 -2.79 1.43
CA THR A 269 10.48 -2.75 0.46
C THR A 269 11.70 -2.17 1.18
N PHE A 270 12.82 -2.85 1.10
CA PHE A 270 14.06 -2.44 1.76
C PHE A 270 15.09 -2.00 0.74
N PHE A 271 15.79 -0.93 1.04
CA PHE A 271 17.05 -0.55 0.41
C PHE A 271 18.14 -0.79 1.43
N VAL A 272 18.84 -1.90 1.24
CA VAL A 272 19.84 -2.42 2.18
C VAL A 272 21.21 -2.03 1.70
N GLN A 273 22.03 -1.55 2.63
CA GLN A 273 23.41 -1.17 2.33
C GLN A 273 24.17 -2.34 1.68
N THR A 274 24.81 -2.03 0.56
CA THR A 274 25.66 -2.97 -0.20
C THR A 274 27.05 -2.99 0.42
N ASP A 275 27.61 -4.16 0.56
CA ASP A 275 29.01 -4.35 0.93
C ASP A 275 29.88 -3.97 -0.27
N PRO A 276 30.79 -2.99 -0.15
CA PRO A 276 31.56 -2.47 -1.27
C PRO A 276 32.56 -3.47 -1.87
N ASP A 277 32.96 -4.50 -1.08
CA ASP A 277 33.96 -5.48 -1.53
C ASP A 277 33.29 -6.65 -2.27
N SER A 278 32.11 -7.09 -1.82
CA SER A 278 31.41 -8.23 -2.42
C SER A 278 30.29 -7.84 -3.39
N GLY A 279 29.76 -6.61 -3.30
CA GLY A 279 28.59 -6.17 -4.05
C GLY A 279 27.27 -6.78 -3.55
N GLU A 280 27.31 -7.53 -2.43
CA GLU A 280 26.14 -8.17 -1.84
C GLU A 280 25.54 -7.31 -0.73
N MET A 281 24.29 -7.59 -0.36
CA MET A 281 23.65 -6.97 0.80
C MET A 281 24.39 -7.35 2.08
N THR A 282 24.65 -6.36 2.93
CA THR A 282 25.31 -6.62 4.22
C THR A 282 24.46 -7.55 5.09
N ARG A 283 25.11 -8.45 5.84
CA ARG A 283 24.42 -9.36 6.79
C ARG A 283 23.61 -8.59 7.83
N MET A 284 24.10 -7.42 8.23
CA MET A 284 23.42 -6.54 9.19
C MET A 284 22.14 -5.98 8.58
N GLY A 285 22.18 -5.50 7.35
CA GLY A 285 21.00 -4.99 6.65
C GLY A 285 19.94 -6.07 6.43
N LEU A 286 20.33 -7.30 6.06
CA LEU A 286 19.40 -8.43 5.95
C LEU A 286 18.82 -8.84 7.30
N GLY A 287 19.62 -8.76 8.38
CA GLY A 287 19.12 -8.98 9.74
C GLY A 287 18.06 -7.97 10.11
N PHE A 288 18.31 -6.70 9.80
CA PHE A 288 17.43 -5.59 10.03
C PHE A 288 16.08 -5.75 9.26
N ALA A 289 16.14 -6.08 7.97
CA ALA A 289 14.93 -6.33 7.18
C ALA A 289 14.06 -7.46 7.77
N ARG A 290 14.69 -8.54 8.26
CA ARG A 290 13.96 -9.63 8.93
C ARG A 290 13.34 -9.20 10.25
N ASP A 291 14.02 -8.37 11.04
CA ASP A 291 13.49 -7.89 12.32
C ASP A 291 12.28 -6.95 12.08
N PHE A 292 12.30 -6.12 11.03
CA PHE A 292 11.16 -5.32 10.63
C PHE A 292 9.95 -6.16 10.22
N CYS A 293 10.15 -7.18 9.38
CA CYS A 293 9.07 -8.11 9.02
C CYS A 293 8.48 -8.78 10.27
N LYS A 294 9.33 -9.15 11.24
CA LYS A 294 8.86 -9.73 12.50
C LYS A 294 8.04 -8.75 13.33
N GLN A 295 8.39 -7.46 13.34
CA GLN A 295 7.63 -6.46 14.10
C GLN A 295 6.22 -6.29 13.54
N ILE A 296 6.05 -6.16 12.22
CA ILE A 296 4.70 -6.06 11.64
C ILE A 296 3.87 -7.33 11.92
N GLU A 297 4.50 -8.51 11.92
CA GLU A 297 3.84 -9.77 12.28
C GLU A 297 3.36 -9.80 13.74
N GLN A 298 4.03 -9.08 14.64
CA GLN A 298 3.61 -8.93 16.03
C GLN A 298 2.45 -7.93 16.17
N ASP A 299 2.38 -6.91 15.31
CA ASP A 299 1.33 -5.90 15.32
C ASP A 299 0.02 -6.40 14.68
N ILE A 300 0.08 -7.23 13.65
CA ILE A 300 -1.09 -7.72 12.91
C ILE A 300 -2.20 -8.26 13.84
N PRO A 301 -1.93 -9.14 14.82
CA PRO A 301 -2.97 -9.64 15.73
C PRO A 301 -3.65 -8.52 16.56
N ILE A 302 -2.93 -7.44 16.84
CA ILE A 302 -3.48 -6.28 17.55
C ILE A 302 -4.38 -5.49 16.61
N TRP A 303 -3.90 -5.15 15.41
CA TRP A 303 -4.69 -4.43 14.40
C TRP A 303 -5.96 -5.19 13.99
N GLU A 304 -5.89 -6.50 13.84
CA GLU A 304 -7.05 -7.32 13.48
C GLU A 304 -8.12 -7.40 14.57
N ASN A 305 -7.77 -7.12 15.82
CA ASN A 305 -8.66 -7.29 16.97
C ASN A 305 -8.96 -5.99 17.73
N LYS A 306 -8.41 -4.84 17.33
CA LYS A 306 -8.75 -3.54 17.90
C LYS A 306 -9.93 -2.89 17.16
N ILE A 307 -10.59 -1.93 17.82
CA ILE A 307 -11.56 -1.03 17.22
C ILE A 307 -11.03 0.40 17.29
N TYR A 308 -11.44 1.24 16.36
CA TYR A 308 -11.11 2.66 16.39
C TYR A 308 -11.84 3.36 17.56
N ARG A 309 -11.12 4.20 18.28
CA ARG A 309 -11.67 5.06 19.33
C ARG A 309 -11.57 6.51 18.91
N ASP A 310 -12.67 7.18 18.59
CA ASP A 310 -12.69 8.61 18.23
C ASP A 310 -12.09 9.48 19.32
N ARG A 311 -12.33 9.10 20.58
CA ARG A 311 -11.82 9.77 21.76
C ARG A 311 -11.02 8.79 22.61
N PRO A 312 -9.75 8.50 22.21
CA PRO A 312 -8.92 7.60 22.97
C PRO A 312 -8.58 8.18 24.35
N GLN A 313 -8.44 7.33 25.33
CA GLN A 313 -7.97 7.73 26.66
C GLN A 313 -6.44 7.66 26.67
N LEU A 314 -5.81 8.77 26.34
CA LEU A 314 -4.36 8.85 26.22
C LEU A 314 -3.70 9.12 27.57
N ALA A 315 -2.54 8.51 27.78
CA ALA A 315 -1.66 8.80 28.90
C ALA A 315 -0.87 10.09 28.65
N ARG A 316 -0.25 10.60 29.72
CA ARG A 316 0.66 11.74 29.59
C ARG A 316 1.88 11.33 28.74
N GLY A 317 2.16 12.08 27.68
CA GLY A 317 3.27 11.82 26.76
C GLY A 317 2.84 11.22 25.41
N GLU A 318 1.55 10.85 25.25
CA GLU A 318 1.00 10.30 23.98
C GLU A 318 0.37 11.37 23.07
N GLY A 319 0.81 12.62 23.19
CA GLY A 319 0.27 13.75 22.40
C GLY A 319 0.43 13.58 20.87
N ALA A 320 1.49 12.92 20.44
CA ALA A 320 1.77 12.65 19.02
C ALA A 320 0.64 11.89 18.32
N ILE A 321 -0.09 10.99 19.01
CA ILE A 321 -1.26 10.29 18.47
C ILE A 321 -2.37 11.30 18.09
N THR A 322 -2.60 12.31 18.94
CA THR A 322 -3.60 13.34 18.66
C THR A 322 -3.21 14.19 17.45
N GLU A 323 -1.94 14.56 17.34
CA GLU A 323 -1.39 15.34 16.22
C GLU A 323 -1.45 14.55 14.91
N PHE A 324 -1.06 13.28 14.94
CA PHE A 324 -1.20 12.37 13.80
C PHE A 324 -2.65 12.29 13.31
N ARG A 325 -3.60 12.05 14.21
CA ARG A 325 -5.02 11.96 13.86
C ARG A 325 -5.58 13.26 13.29
N ALA A 326 -5.15 14.41 13.81
CA ALA A 326 -5.52 15.71 13.26
C ALA A 326 -4.98 15.89 11.84
N TRP A 327 -3.72 15.51 11.59
CA TRP A 327 -3.09 15.53 10.28
C TRP A 327 -3.75 14.54 9.30
N ALA A 328 -4.03 13.32 9.73
CA ALA A 328 -4.62 12.26 8.90
C ALA A 328 -6.00 12.60 8.33
N ARG A 329 -6.78 13.46 9.00
CA ARG A 329 -8.13 13.87 8.59
C ARG A 329 -8.17 14.44 7.17
N GLN A 330 -7.14 15.19 6.75
CA GLN A 330 -7.07 15.76 5.41
C GLN A 330 -7.15 14.71 4.28
N SER A 331 -6.76 13.45 4.58
CA SER A 331 -6.87 12.36 3.62
C SER A 331 -8.30 11.88 3.37
N TYR A 332 -9.27 12.38 4.15
CA TYR A 332 -10.68 11.99 4.10
C TYR A 332 -11.62 13.20 3.98
N GLU A 333 -11.13 14.33 3.49
CA GLU A 333 -11.86 15.62 3.50
C GLU A 333 -13.26 15.58 2.90
N GLU A 334 -13.55 14.67 1.98
CA GLU A 334 -14.88 14.53 1.40
C GLU A 334 -15.88 13.78 2.30
N ALA A 335 -15.41 13.01 3.27
CA ALA A 335 -16.25 12.26 4.20
C ALA A 335 -16.66 13.09 5.44
N TYR A 336 -16.01 14.22 5.69
CA TYR A 336 -16.23 15.06 6.85
C TYR A 336 -16.77 16.47 6.52
N ALA A 337 -17.04 16.76 5.24
CA ALA A 337 -17.73 17.96 4.78
C ALA A 337 -19.26 17.75 4.72
#